data_c05344426c042915c5c441bda54dbe39
#
_entry.id   c05344426c042915c5c441bda54dbe39
#
_cell.length_a   1.000
_cell.length_b   1.000
_cell.length_c   1.000
_cell.angle_alpha   90.00
_cell.angle_beta   90.00
_cell.angle_gamma   90.00
#
_symmetry.space_group_name_H-M   'P 1'
#
loop_
_entity.id
_entity.type
_entity.pdbx_description
1 polymer ?
#
loop_
_entity_poly.entity_id
_entity_poly.type
_entity_poly.pdbx_seq_one_letter_code
_entity_poly.pdbx_strand_id
1 'polypeptide(L)'
;TLTWLATKSVPGNVSGGDATAGYFFYETYLGYHFRSIDSLISQEPFPIEYTYSPGIIDNQDPNKDYKILEFNTVRNQKMVENLEKGAYCTYRMYYNPIDSTFTTPQQGEFKVSQYAKKMENLGRDFEIFLPPVDKKNKSLGDVPSRYMTGVLDFGITEKKEEKSRKKNADPMDYHSQAMMRYNTIFTQILTATIPLNTQLTAGSIIQMNFAKITRDKVKVRDNEQSGLYMIKELVHYYETR
;
A
#
# COMPACT_ATOMS: atom_id res chain seq x y z
N THR A 1 -2.29 -3.43 21.12
CA THR A 1 -2.84 -4.34 20.10
C THR A 1 -1.89 -4.47 18.92
N LEU A 2 -1.88 -5.62 18.23
CA LEU A 2 -0.98 -5.88 17.09
C LEU A 2 -1.22 -4.93 15.91
N THR A 3 -2.46 -4.54 15.69
CA THR A 3 -2.81 -3.55 14.66
C THR A 3 -2.19 -2.17 14.93
N TRP A 4 -2.12 -1.75 16.19
CA TRP A 4 -1.42 -0.53 16.57
C TRP A 4 0.11 -0.67 16.38
N LEU A 5 0.68 -1.82 16.71
CA LEU A 5 2.10 -2.10 16.49
C LEU A 5 2.44 -2.10 14.99
N ALA A 6 1.55 -2.61 14.15
CA ALA A 6 1.76 -2.65 12.70
C ALA A 6 2.01 -1.26 12.10
N THR A 7 1.34 -0.22 12.60
CA THR A 7 1.54 1.16 12.14
C THR A 7 2.87 1.79 12.56
N LYS A 8 3.58 1.17 13.49
CA LYS A 8 4.85 1.66 14.06
C LYS A 8 6.04 0.77 13.72
N SER A 9 5.80 -0.32 13.02
CA SER A 9 6.84 -1.28 12.69
C SER A 9 7.58 -0.88 11.41
N VAL A 10 8.89 -1.03 11.47
CA VAL A 10 9.82 -0.81 10.35
C VAL A 10 10.56 -2.11 10.09
N PRO A 11 10.72 -2.56 8.83
CA PRO A 11 11.49 -3.75 8.51
C PRO A 11 12.95 -3.61 8.97
N GLY A 12 13.42 -4.56 9.78
CA GLY A 12 14.77 -4.51 10.37
C GLY A 12 15.91 -4.95 9.47
N ASN A 13 15.63 -5.82 8.50
CA ASN A 13 16.62 -6.39 7.61
C ASN A 13 16.14 -6.31 6.17
N VAL A 14 16.50 -5.24 5.49
CA VAL A 14 16.31 -5.14 4.04
C VAL A 14 17.67 -5.04 3.40
N SER A 15 17.97 -6.03 2.57
CA SER A 15 19.16 -6.01 1.71
C SER A 15 19.00 -4.84 0.73
N GLY A 16 19.67 -3.72 1.02
CA GLY A 16 19.60 -2.52 0.19
C GLY A 16 19.12 -1.25 0.87
N GLY A 17 18.60 -1.30 2.09
CA GLY A 17 18.25 -0.11 2.89
C GLY A 17 17.00 0.66 2.46
N ASP A 18 16.17 0.09 1.59
CA ASP A 18 15.04 0.77 0.93
C ASP A 18 13.66 0.31 1.40
N ALA A 19 13.56 -0.30 2.59
CA ALA A 19 12.27 -0.68 3.14
C ALA A 19 11.48 0.51 3.65
N THR A 20 10.18 0.50 3.38
CA THR A 20 9.26 1.49 3.91
C THR A 20 8.50 0.97 5.12
N ALA A 21 8.12 1.89 6.02
CA ALA A 21 7.34 1.55 7.20
C ALA A 21 5.91 1.17 6.82
N GLY A 22 5.34 0.28 7.62
CA GLY A 22 3.97 -0.19 7.51
C GLY A 22 3.87 -1.70 7.40
N TYR A 23 3.00 -2.26 8.23
CA TYR A 23 2.72 -3.69 8.31
C TYR A 23 1.22 -3.94 8.30
N PHE A 24 0.83 -5.12 7.86
CA PHE A 24 -0.50 -5.64 8.06
C PHE A 24 -0.48 -6.80 9.04
N PHE A 25 -1.46 -6.80 9.94
CA PHE A 25 -1.81 -7.94 10.76
C PHE A 25 -3.15 -8.48 10.27
N TYR A 26 -3.17 -9.73 9.84
CA TYR A 26 -4.34 -10.37 9.28
C TYR A 26 -4.33 -11.87 9.57
N GLU A 27 -5.49 -12.50 9.44
CA GLU A 27 -5.69 -13.93 9.65
C GLU A 27 -6.06 -14.61 8.34
N THR A 28 -5.55 -15.82 8.16
CA THR A 28 -5.94 -16.75 7.10
C THR A 28 -6.17 -18.12 7.71
N TYR A 29 -6.62 -19.08 6.93
CA TYR A 29 -6.75 -20.48 7.38
C TYR A 29 -5.40 -21.09 7.81
N LEU A 30 -4.28 -20.52 7.41
CA LEU A 30 -2.93 -20.92 7.82
C LEU A 30 -2.50 -20.31 9.15
N GLY A 31 -3.28 -19.40 9.73
CA GLY A 31 -3.00 -18.72 10.98
C GLY A 31 -2.86 -17.21 10.86
N TYR A 32 -2.20 -16.62 11.86
CA TYR A 32 -1.98 -15.18 11.94
C TYR A 32 -0.71 -14.75 11.23
N HIS A 33 -0.81 -13.66 10.51
CA HIS A 33 0.29 -13.09 9.74
C HIS A 33 0.58 -11.66 10.18
N PHE A 34 1.86 -11.33 10.34
CA PHE A 34 2.35 -9.98 10.57
C PHE A 34 3.44 -9.69 9.55
N ARG A 35 3.09 -9.01 8.47
CA ARG A 35 3.98 -8.82 7.31
C ARG A 35 4.06 -7.37 6.89
N SER A 36 5.24 -6.93 6.43
CA SER A 36 5.41 -5.59 5.86
C SER A 36 4.65 -5.47 4.54
N ILE A 37 4.19 -4.26 4.25
CA ILE A 37 3.47 -3.94 3.02
C ILE A 37 4.36 -4.26 1.80
N ASP A 38 5.63 -3.87 1.84
CA ASP A 38 6.57 -4.15 0.74
C ASP A 38 6.77 -5.65 0.52
N SER A 39 6.89 -6.44 1.59
CA SER A 39 6.98 -7.92 1.48
C SER A 39 5.71 -8.56 0.91
N LEU A 40 4.54 -7.95 1.13
CA LEU A 40 3.30 -8.44 0.54
C LEU A 40 3.21 -8.08 -0.95
N ILE A 41 3.68 -6.90 -1.32
CA ILE A 41 3.63 -6.41 -2.70
C ILE A 41 4.69 -7.09 -3.58
N SER A 42 5.85 -7.41 -3.05
CA SER A 42 6.96 -8.05 -3.78
C SER A 42 6.79 -9.56 -4.02
N GLN A 43 5.66 -10.14 -3.60
CA GLN A 43 5.37 -11.55 -3.87
C GLN A 43 5.12 -11.78 -5.36
N GLU A 44 5.48 -12.97 -5.83
CA GLU A 44 5.07 -13.40 -7.15
C GLU A 44 3.54 -13.54 -7.22
N PRO A 45 2.92 -13.06 -8.29
CA PRO A 45 1.49 -13.22 -8.50
C PRO A 45 1.11 -14.70 -8.59
N PHE A 46 -0.11 -15.02 -8.20
CA PHE A 46 -0.68 -16.34 -8.45
C PHE A 46 -0.58 -16.65 -9.96
N PRO A 47 -0.13 -17.87 -10.34
CA PRO A 47 0.27 -18.18 -11.72
C PRO A 47 -0.86 -18.12 -12.74
N ILE A 48 -2.09 -17.96 -12.30
CA ILE A 48 -3.27 -17.96 -13.15
C ILE A 48 -3.90 -16.57 -13.19
N GLU A 49 -4.22 -16.12 -14.39
CA GLU A 49 -4.85 -14.83 -14.63
C GLU A 49 -6.37 -14.96 -14.63
N TYR A 50 -7.06 -14.11 -13.89
CA TYR A 50 -8.51 -14.01 -13.91
C TYR A 50 -8.95 -13.00 -14.97
N THR A 51 -9.85 -13.40 -15.86
CA THR A 51 -10.27 -12.58 -16.98
C THR A 51 -11.78 -12.32 -16.95
N TYR A 52 -12.15 -11.05 -17.08
CA TYR A 52 -13.53 -10.66 -17.34
C TYR A 52 -13.76 -10.49 -18.84
N SER A 53 -14.71 -11.24 -19.37
CA SER A 53 -15.18 -11.07 -20.74
C SER A 53 -16.70 -11.02 -20.73
N PRO A 54 -17.33 -9.94 -21.23
CA PRO A 54 -18.77 -9.92 -21.37
C PRO A 54 -19.19 -10.98 -22.39
N GLY A 55 -20.06 -11.88 -22.00
CA GLY A 55 -20.57 -12.95 -22.84
C GLY A 55 -20.94 -14.20 -22.04
N ILE A 56 -21.58 -15.14 -22.73
CA ILE A 56 -21.97 -16.41 -22.13
C ILE A 56 -20.70 -17.22 -21.83
N ILE A 57 -20.63 -17.79 -20.66
CA ILE A 57 -19.56 -18.73 -20.30
C ILE A 57 -19.87 -20.05 -21.02
N ASP A 58 -19.01 -20.36 -21.98
CA ASP A 58 -19.11 -21.68 -22.66
C ASP A 58 -18.51 -22.75 -21.73
N ASN A 59 -19.25 -23.82 -21.49
CA ASN A 59 -18.75 -24.95 -20.70
C ASN A 59 -17.55 -25.66 -21.32
N GLN A 60 -17.30 -25.43 -22.61
CA GLN A 60 -16.15 -25.99 -23.32
C GLN A 60 -14.90 -25.06 -23.26
N ASP A 61 -15.04 -23.86 -22.72
CA ASP A 61 -13.88 -22.94 -22.56
C ASP A 61 -12.94 -23.53 -21.51
N PRO A 62 -11.69 -23.84 -21.85
CA PRO A 62 -10.70 -24.38 -20.91
C PRO A 62 -10.38 -23.43 -19.77
N ASN A 63 -10.67 -22.15 -19.92
CA ASN A 63 -10.41 -21.12 -18.91
C ASN A 63 -11.66 -20.73 -18.11
N LYS A 64 -12.76 -21.49 -18.17
CA LYS A 64 -14.01 -21.18 -17.48
C LYS A 64 -13.84 -20.97 -15.97
N ASP A 65 -12.92 -21.72 -15.36
CA ASP A 65 -12.68 -21.69 -13.91
C ASP A 65 -11.93 -20.43 -13.47
N TYR A 66 -11.42 -19.64 -14.42
CA TYR A 66 -10.68 -18.39 -14.18
C TYR A 66 -11.40 -17.16 -14.73
N LYS A 67 -12.69 -17.30 -15.04
CA LYS A 67 -13.52 -16.18 -15.46
C LYS A 67 -14.08 -15.43 -14.26
N ILE A 68 -13.97 -14.11 -14.31
CA ILE A 68 -14.64 -13.24 -13.36
C ILE A 68 -16.12 -13.22 -13.73
N LEU A 69 -16.98 -13.60 -12.79
CA LEU A 69 -18.44 -13.66 -12.99
C LEU A 69 -19.05 -12.27 -12.88
N GLU A 70 -18.67 -11.56 -11.84
CA GLU A 70 -19.15 -10.21 -11.55
C GLU A 70 -18.02 -9.40 -10.90
N PHE A 71 -18.02 -8.11 -11.14
CA PHE A 71 -17.09 -7.22 -10.48
C PHE A 71 -17.68 -5.84 -10.24
N ASN A 72 -17.19 -5.20 -9.20
CA ASN A 72 -17.47 -3.80 -8.90
C ASN A 72 -16.17 -3.10 -8.47
N THR A 73 -15.91 -1.94 -9.05
CA THR A 73 -14.71 -1.15 -8.75
C THR A 73 -15.10 0.14 -8.05
N VAL A 74 -14.53 0.37 -6.88
CA VAL A 74 -14.66 1.61 -6.15
C VAL A 74 -13.31 2.32 -6.17
N ARG A 75 -13.29 3.53 -6.73
CA ARG A 75 -12.11 4.42 -6.71
C ARG A 75 -12.33 5.48 -5.64
N ASN A 76 -11.44 5.53 -4.68
CA ASN A 76 -11.55 6.41 -3.54
C ASN A 76 -10.32 7.32 -3.42
N GLN A 77 -10.27 8.32 -4.29
CA GLN A 77 -9.21 9.33 -4.26
C GLN A 77 -9.63 10.50 -3.36
N LYS A 78 -9.41 10.36 -2.09
CA LYS A 78 -9.71 11.40 -1.08
C LYS A 78 -8.53 12.37 -0.96
N MET A 79 -8.28 13.17 -1.99
CA MET A 79 -7.12 14.08 -2.03
C MET A 79 -7.11 15.05 -0.85
N VAL A 80 -8.22 15.67 -0.53
CA VAL A 80 -8.32 16.66 0.57
C VAL A 80 -8.09 15.97 1.92
N GLU A 81 -8.73 14.84 2.16
CA GLU A 81 -8.54 14.06 3.39
C GLU A 81 -7.09 13.58 3.54
N ASN A 82 -6.45 13.17 2.44
CA ASN A 82 -5.05 12.76 2.45
C ASN A 82 -4.10 13.92 2.72
N LEU A 83 -4.41 15.12 2.21
CA LEU A 83 -3.65 16.35 2.54
C LEU A 83 -3.81 16.68 4.02
N GLU A 84 -5.03 16.68 4.56
CA GLU A 84 -5.30 16.94 5.98
C GLU A 84 -4.59 15.96 6.91
N LYS A 85 -4.52 14.68 6.51
CA LYS A 85 -3.78 13.65 7.22
C LYS A 85 -2.26 13.76 7.08
N GLY A 86 -1.78 14.56 6.14
CA GLY A 86 -0.37 14.71 5.85
C GLY A 86 0.23 13.52 5.09
N ALA A 87 -0.56 12.87 4.23
CA ALA A 87 -0.09 11.70 3.50
C ALA A 87 0.97 12.01 2.44
N TYR A 88 1.10 13.26 2.00
CA TYR A 88 2.02 13.64 0.92
C TYR A 88 3.24 14.41 1.39
N CYS A 89 3.05 15.44 2.21
CA CYS A 89 4.14 16.21 2.77
C CYS A 89 3.82 16.64 4.19
N THR A 90 4.76 16.44 5.09
CA THR A 90 4.61 16.77 6.51
C THR A 90 5.89 17.36 7.07
N TYR A 91 5.75 18.19 8.11
CA TYR A 91 6.84 18.48 9.02
C TYR A 91 6.73 17.62 10.28
N ARG A 92 7.81 16.93 10.61
CA ARG A 92 7.95 16.11 11.81
C ARG A 92 8.80 16.90 12.81
N MET A 93 8.25 17.20 13.96
CA MET A 93 8.94 17.90 15.03
C MET A 93 8.93 17.04 16.28
N TYR A 94 10.06 16.46 16.60
CA TYR A 94 10.20 15.58 17.77
C TYR A 94 11.12 16.24 18.79
N TYR A 95 10.71 16.12 20.04
CA TYR A 95 11.49 16.58 21.19
C TYR A 95 12.28 15.41 21.77
N ASN A 96 13.60 15.62 21.94
CA ASN A 96 14.45 14.68 22.66
C ASN A 96 14.62 15.19 24.11
N PRO A 97 14.07 14.49 25.11
CA PRO A 97 14.12 14.92 26.50
C PRO A 97 15.51 14.78 27.14
N ILE A 98 16.42 14.01 26.52
CA ILE A 98 17.75 13.73 27.08
C ILE A 98 18.68 14.92 26.89
N ASP A 99 18.71 15.49 25.72
CA ASP A 99 19.55 16.63 25.35
C ASP A 99 18.76 17.92 25.18
N SER A 100 17.45 17.90 25.44
CA SER A 100 16.54 19.03 25.32
C SER A 100 16.52 19.66 23.92
N THR A 101 16.75 18.87 22.87
CA THR A 101 16.78 19.34 21.50
C THR A 101 15.50 19.01 20.73
N PHE A 102 15.23 19.78 19.69
CA PHE A 102 14.16 19.54 18.74
C PHE A 102 14.72 19.15 17.38
N THR A 103 13.98 18.32 16.65
CA THR A 103 14.28 18.05 15.24
C THR A 103 14.26 19.35 14.45
N THR A 104 15.29 19.60 13.66
CA THR A 104 15.33 20.78 12.78
C THR A 104 14.32 20.66 11.65
N PRO A 105 13.78 21.77 11.12
CA PRO A 105 12.82 21.73 10.02
C PRO A 105 13.33 20.96 8.80
N GLN A 106 14.60 21.09 8.47
CA GLN A 106 15.22 20.41 7.32
C GLN A 106 15.28 18.88 7.51
N GLN A 107 15.56 18.43 8.72
CA GLN A 107 15.56 17.00 9.08
C GLN A 107 14.14 16.45 9.20
N GLY A 108 13.21 17.31 9.62
CA GLY A 108 11.81 16.93 9.84
C GLY A 108 10.96 16.87 8.59
N GLU A 109 11.37 17.46 7.48
CA GLU A 109 10.56 17.46 6.25
C GLU A 109 10.46 16.06 5.66
N PHE A 110 9.23 15.62 5.44
CA PHE A 110 8.90 14.40 4.73
C PHE A 110 8.15 14.74 3.44
N LYS A 111 8.58 14.16 2.32
CA LYS A 111 7.92 14.27 1.01
C LYS A 111 7.77 12.90 0.38
N VAL A 112 6.60 12.64 -0.16
CA VAL A 112 6.34 11.39 -0.89
C VAL A 112 7.31 11.19 -2.05
N SER A 113 7.65 12.26 -2.77
CA SER A 113 8.58 12.20 -3.90
C SER A 113 9.96 11.63 -3.54
N GLN A 114 10.38 11.74 -2.30
CA GLN A 114 11.65 11.17 -1.79
C GLN A 114 11.57 9.66 -1.58
N TYR A 115 10.36 9.15 -1.34
CA TYR A 115 10.11 7.76 -1.01
C TYR A 115 9.45 6.97 -2.13
N ALA A 116 8.87 7.64 -3.14
CA ALA A 116 8.18 7.00 -4.26
C ALA A 116 9.03 5.94 -4.98
N LYS A 117 10.34 6.20 -5.09
CA LYS A 117 11.31 5.26 -5.71
C LYS A 117 11.72 4.11 -4.80
N LYS A 118 11.42 4.19 -3.50
CA LYS A 118 11.81 3.19 -2.49
C LYS A 118 10.68 2.24 -2.12
N MET A 119 9.47 2.56 -2.57
CA MET A 119 8.29 1.76 -2.29
C MET A 119 8.12 0.68 -3.34
N GLU A 120 7.82 -0.53 -2.89
CA GLU A 120 7.30 -1.55 -3.77
C GLU A 120 5.87 -1.22 -4.18
N ASN A 121 5.56 -1.39 -5.46
CA ASN A 121 4.27 -1.08 -6.07
C ASN A 121 3.74 -2.26 -6.88
N LEU A 122 2.43 -2.40 -6.94
CA LEU A 122 1.77 -3.45 -7.72
C LEU A 122 1.76 -3.10 -9.21
N GLY A 123 2.85 -3.44 -9.90
CA GLY A 123 2.95 -3.42 -11.36
C GLY A 123 2.98 -2.05 -12.03
N ARG A 124 2.90 -0.94 -11.29
CA ARG A 124 3.00 0.42 -11.81
C ARG A 124 3.78 1.30 -10.86
N ASP A 125 4.52 2.25 -11.42
CA ASP A 125 5.19 3.26 -10.63
C ASP A 125 4.17 4.12 -9.88
N PHE A 126 4.53 4.49 -8.66
CA PHE A 126 3.71 5.34 -7.84
C PHE A 126 3.86 6.80 -8.31
N GLU A 127 2.83 7.32 -8.93
CA GLU A 127 2.77 8.71 -9.36
C GLU A 127 1.59 9.42 -8.70
N ILE A 128 1.87 10.54 -8.06
CA ILE A 128 0.84 11.42 -7.52
C ILE A 128 0.78 12.68 -8.36
N PHE A 129 -0.31 12.81 -9.10
CA PHE A 129 -0.62 14.02 -9.85
C PHE A 129 -1.42 14.98 -8.98
N LEU A 130 -0.72 15.92 -8.34
CA LEU A 130 -1.36 16.98 -7.59
C LEU A 130 -1.18 18.31 -8.34
N PRO A 131 -2.17 19.23 -8.25
CA PRO A 131 -2.10 20.49 -8.97
C PRO A 131 -0.87 21.31 -8.55
N PRO A 132 -0.26 22.05 -9.48
CA PRO A 132 0.83 22.96 -9.16
C PRO A 132 0.32 24.13 -8.33
N VAL A 133 1.09 24.53 -7.33
CA VAL A 133 0.78 25.65 -6.43
C VAL A 133 1.49 26.92 -6.89
N ASP A 134 2.64 26.79 -7.56
CA ASP A 134 3.48 27.90 -7.93
C ASP A 134 3.93 27.80 -9.40
N LYS A 135 4.27 28.96 -10.00
CA LYS A 135 4.88 29.07 -11.34
C LYS A 135 6.20 28.30 -11.49
N LYS A 136 6.81 27.89 -10.37
CA LYS A 136 8.01 27.04 -10.33
C LYS A 136 7.72 25.54 -10.37
N ASN A 137 6.50 25.13 -10.73
CA ASN A 137 6.05 23.74 -10.77
C ASN A 137 6.11 23.00 -9.40
N LYS A 138 6.08 23.73 -8.29
CA LYS A 138 5.91 23.10 -6.97
C LYS A 138 4.50 22.53 -6.88
N SER A 139 4.41 21.23 -6.66
CA SER A 139 3.13 20.54 -6.52
C SER A 139 2.51 20.79 -5.14
N LEU A 140 1.19 20.67 -5.03
CA LEU A 140 0.52 20.71 -3.74
C LEU A 140 1.02 19.60 -2.79
N GLY A 141 1.49 18.48 -3.34
CA GLY A 141 2.12 17.40 -2.59
C GLY A 141 3.50 17.71 -2.03
N ASP A 142 4.14 18.81 -2.47
CA ASP A 142 5.43 19.26 -1.93
C ASP A 142 5.27 20.33 -0.85
N VAL A 143 4.04 20.73 -0.54
CA VAL A 143 3.75 21.72 0.51
C VAL A 143 3.37 20.98 1.78
N PRO A 144 4.08 21.19 2.90
CA PRO A 144 3.73 20.58 4.17
C PRO A 144 2.31 20.95 4.58
N SER A 145 1.46 19.95 4.71
CA SER A 145 0.05 20.12 5.05
C SER A 145 -0.24 19.81 6.52
N ARG A 146 0.71 19.15 7.20
CA ARG A 146 0.55 18.76 8.60
C ARG A 146 1.87 18.82 9.36
N TYR A 147 1.78 19.19 10.65
CA TYR A 147 2.84 18.99 11.62
C TYR A 147 2.57 17.71 12.42
N MET A 148 3.57 16.84 12.49
CA MET A 148 3.56 15.65 13.33
C MET A 148 4.53 15.85 14.48
N THR A 149 4.04 15.76 15.70
CA THR A 149 4.84 15.99 16.90
C THR A 149 4.90 14.74 17.77
N GLY A 150 5.96 14.60 18.51
CA GLY A 150 6.14 13.49 19.45
C GLY A 150 7.40 13.69 20.29
N VAL A 151 7.64 12.71 21.14
CA VAL A 151 8.85 12.62 21.96
C VAL A 151 9.70 11.50 21.38
N LEU A 152 11.00 11.76 21.23
CA LEU A 152 11.97 10.75 20.85
C LEU A 152 12.33 9.90 22.08
N ASP A 153 12.13 8.61 21.98
CA ASP A 153 12.60 7.65 22.97
C ASP A 153 13.85 6.95 22.44
N PHE A 154 14.96 7.63 22.55
CA PHE A 154 16.26 7.04 22.23
C PHE A 154 16.81 6.32 23.46
N GLY A 155 16.39 5.08 23.69
CA GLY A 155 17.04 4.10 24.54
C GLY A 155 17.87 4.67 25.70
N ILE A 156 17.20 5.34 26.63
CA ILE A 156 17.81 6.00 27.82
C ILE A 156 18.70 5.03 28.60
N THR A 157 18.41 3.74 28.51
CA THR A 157 19.07 2.66 29.25
C THR A 157 20.15 1.93 28.45
N GLU A 158 20.26 2.18 27.14
CA GLU A 158 21.24 1.48 26.32
C GLU A 158 22.57 2.26 26.26
N LYS A 159 23.63 1.56 26.65
CA LYS A 159 24.99 2.07 26.51
C LYS A 159 25.31 2.21 25.03
N LYS A 160 25.44 3.45 24.59
CA LYS A 160 26.10 3.85 23.35
C LYS A 160 25.79 3.02 22.11
N GLU A 161 25.50 3.72 21.11
CA GLU A 161 25.87 3.50 19.74
C GLU A 161 24.72 3.63 18.77
N GLU A 162 25.03 4.16 17.62
CA GLU A 162 24.23 4.23 16.43
C GLU A 162 23.49 2.92 16.09
N LYS A 163 24.00 1.78 16.57
CA LYS A 163 23.37 0.45 16.42
C LYS A 163 22.13 0.26 17.28
N SER A 164 22.04 0.89 18.43
CA SER A 164 20.84 0.79 19.29
C SER A 164 19.72 1.70 18.80
N ARG A 165 20.05 2.82 18.18
CA ARG A 165 19.08 3.69 17.48
C ARG A 165 18.34 2.95 16.35
N LYS A 166 19.03 2.02 15.68
CA LYS A 166 18.43 1.21 14.60
C LYS A 166 17.54 0.08 15.10
N LYS A 167 17.63 -0.29 16.37
CA LYS A 167 16.80 -1.35 16.96
C LYS A 167 15.47 -0.85 17.49
N ASN A 168 15.40 0.40 17.92
CA ASN A 168 14.18 1.03 18.38
C ASN A 168 13.55 1.79 17.22
N ALA A 169 12.26 1.56 16.96
CA ALA A 169 11.53 2.27 15.93
C ALA A 169 11.50 3.78 16.23
N ASP A 170 12.31 4.55 15.52
CA ASP A 170 12.30 6.00 15.60
C ASP A 170 11.02 6.53 14.94
N PRO A 171 10.21 7.36 15.61
CA PRO A 171 9.06 8.03 15.00
C PRO A 171 9.38 8.76 13.69
N MET A 172 10.62 9.24 13.54
CA MET A 172 11.10 9.85 12.29
C MET A 172 11.08 8.88 11.12
N ASP A 173 11.33 7.59 11.38
CA ASP A 173 11.42 6.58 10.33
C ASP A 173 10.07 6.02 9.91
N TYR A 174 9.09 5.95 10.81
CA TYR A 174 7.84 5.28 10.49
C TYR A 174 6.61 6.19 10.39
N HIS A 175 6.52 7.26 11.16
CA HIS A 175 5.25 7.98 11.37
C HIS A 175 4.65 8.52 10.05
N SER A 176 5.40 9.32 9.33
CA SER A 176 4.93 9.88 8.05
C SER A 176 4.88 8.85 6.94
N GLN A 177 5.83 7.92 6.90
CA GLN A 177 5.84 6.85 5.91
C GLN A 177 4.64 5.91 6.05
N ALA A 178 4.36 5.45 7.25
CA ALA A 178 3.20 4.60 7.52
C ALA A 178 1.90 5.34 7.18
N MET A 179 1.77 6.62 7.57
CA MET A 179 0.62 7.43 7.23
C MET A 179 0.40 7.52 5.71
N MET A 180 1.47 7.77 4.95
CA MET A 180 1.42 7.77 3.50
C MET A 180 0.98 6.42 2.94
N ARG A 181 1.63 5.32 3.36
CA ARG A 181 1.34 3.98 2.84
C ARG A 181 -0.12 3.57 3.08
N TYR A 182 -0.63 3.71 4.29
CA TYR A 182 -2.01 3.33 4.61
C TYR A 182 -3.06 4.19 3.88
N ASN A 183 -2.77 5.44 3.58
CA ASN A 183 -3.71 6.30 2.87
C ASN A 183 -3.62 6.16 1.33
N THR A 184 -2.54 5.62 0.81
CA THR A 184 -2.37 5.46 -0.65
C THR A 184 -2.69 4.07 -1.17
N ILE A 185 -2.54 3.02 -0.35
CA ILE A 185 -2.71 1.63 -0.80
C ILE A 185 -4.16 1.27 -1.16
N PHE A 186 -5.15 1.94 -0.57
CA PHE A 186 -6.58 1.66 -0.78
C PHE A 186 -7.26 2.66 -1.72
N THR A 187 -6.55 3.20 -2.69
CA THR A 187 -7.12 4.15 -3.66
C THR A 187 -8.07 3.50 -4.65
N GLN A 188 -7.86 2.23 -4.96
CA GLN A 188 -8.75 1.43 -5.79
C GLN A 188 -9.07 0.11 -5.09
N ILE A 189 -10.36 -0.15 -4.92
CA ILE A 189 -10.87 -1.40 -4.34
C ILE A 189 -11.71 -2.08 -5.39
N LEU A 190 -11.36 -3.32 -5.70
CA LEU A 190 -12.10 -4.18 -6.60
C LEU A 190 -12.76 -5.29 -5.80
N THR A 191 -14.08 -5.42 -5.92
CA THR A 191 -14.84 -6.58 -5.44
C THR A 191 -15.18 -7.43 -6.63
N ALA A 192 -14.80 -8.70 -6.63
CA ALA A 192 -15.06 -9.62 -7.73
C ALA A 192 -15.58 -10.96 -7.23
N THR A 193 -16.54 -11.51 -7.97
CA THR A 193 -17.01 -12.88 -7.79
C THR A 193 -16.32 -13.76 -8.82
N ILE A 194 -15.59 -14.74 -8.34
CA ILE A 194 -14.83 -15.70 -9.16
C ILE A 194 -15.22 -17.13 -8.80
N PRO A 195 -15.02 -18.10 -9.69
CA PRO A 195 -15.18 -19.50 -9.35
C PRO A 195 -14.29 -19.89 -8.17
N LEU A 196 -14.75 -20.82 -7.35
CA LEU A 196 -14.08 -21.26 -6.14
C LEU A 196 -12.63 -21.66 -6.40
N ASN A 197 -11.71 -21.05 -5.69
CA ASN A 197 -10.30 -21.44 -5.67
C ASN A 197 -9.78 -21.43 -4.22
N THR A 198 -9.57 -22.61 -3.68
CA THR A 198 -9.12 -22.81 -2.28
C THR A 198 -7.64 -22.50 -2.06
N GLN A 199 -6.88 -22.26 -3.12
CA GLN A 199 -5.45 -21.91 -3.01
C GLN A 199 -5.24 -20.42 -2.75
N LEU A 200 -6.26 -19.60 -2.97
CA LEU A 200 -6.18 -18.17 -2.71
C LEU A 200 -6.34 -17.87 -1.22
N THR A 201 -5.56 -16.92 -0.74
CA THR A 201 -5.63 -16.42 0.63
C THR A 201 -5.56 -14.90 0.66
N ALA A 202 -6.00 -14.30 1.76
CA ALA A 202 -5.77 -12.88 1.98
C ALA A 202 -4.26 -12.59 1.99
N GLY A 203 -3.85 -11.48 1.38
CA GLY A 203 -2.45 -11.10 1.19
C GLY A 203 -1.80 -11.67 -0.08
N SER A 204 -2.43 -12.59 -0.81
CA SER A 204 -1.93 -13.08 -2.11
C SER A 204 -2.12 -12.03 -3.21
N ILE A 205 -1.24 -12.05 -4.20
CA ILE A 205 -1.33 -11.19 -5.38
C ILE A 205 -1.92 -11.99 -6.54
N ILE A 206 -2.88 -11.40 -7.23
CA ILE A 206 -3.55 -11.98 -8.40
C ILE A 206 -3.51 -11.01 -9.57
N GLN A 207 -3.41 -11.56 -10.77
CA GLN A 207 -3.55 -10.82 -12.03
C GLN A 207 -5.01 -10.83 -12.47
N MET A 208 -5.58 -9.65 -12.67
CA MET A 208 -6.93 -9.49 -13.20
C MET A 208 -6.92 -8.72 -14.51
N ASN A 209 -7.62 -9.27 -15.51
CA ASN A 209 -7.71 -8.69 -16.85
C ASN A 209 -9.18 -8.38 -17.19
N PHE A 210 -9.42 -7.12 -17.55
CA PHE A 210 -10.71 -6.62 -17.96
C PHE A 210 -10.66 -6.22 -19.44
N ALA A 211 -11.68 -6.63 -20.20
CA ALA A 211 -11.82 -6.24 -21.58
C ALA A 211 -12.66 -4.96 -21.69
N LYS A 212 -12.16 -3.98 -22.42
CA LYS A 212 -12.89 -2.78 -22.80
C LYS A 212 -13.52 -3.01 -24.17
N ILE A 213 -14.83 -2.80 -24.28
CA ILE A 213 -15.52 -2.87 -25.56
C ILE A 213 -15.36 -1.52 -26.27
N THR A 214 -14.65 -1.53 -27.39
CA THR A 214 -14.56 -0.37 -28.28
C THR A 214 -15.68 -0.42 -29.34
N ARG A 215 -15.99 0.72 -29.96
CA ARG A 215 -17.00 0.82 -31.04
C ARG A 215 -16.77 -0.18 -32.17
N ASP A 216 -15.53 -0.54 -32.43
CA ASP A 216 -15.13 -1.45 -33.51
C ASP A 216 -15.20 -2.94 -33.12
N LYS A 217 -15.85 -3.28 -32.01
CA LYS A 217 -15.98 -4.65 -31.46
C LYS A 217 -14.64 -5.35 -31.21
N VAL A 218 -13.54 -4.64 -31.21
CA VAL A 218 -12.23 -5.19 -30.86
C VAL A 218 -12.12 -5.26 -29.33
N LYS A 219 -11.83 -6.45 -28.83
CA LYS A 219 -11.56 -6.65 -27.39
C LYS A 219 -10.18 -6.06 -27.08
N VAL A 220 -10.15 -4.86 -26.53
CA VAL A 220 -8.94 -4.20 -26.07
C VAL A 220 -8.86 -4.35 -24.57
N ARG A 221 -7.68 -4.63 -24.04
CA ARG A 221 -7.44 -4.67 -22.60
C ARG A 221 -7.72 -3.29 -21.98
N ASP A 222 -8.51 -3.25 -20.93
CA ASP A 222 -8.69 -2.03 -20.15
C ASP A 222 -7.47 -1.82 -19.23
N ASN A 223 -6.61 -0.91 -19.60
CA ASN A 223 -5.39 -0.62 -18.86
C ASN A 223 -5.64 0.07 -17.51
N GLU A 224 -6.83 0.64 -17.29
CA GLU A 224 -7.15 1.30 -16.03
C GLU A 224 -7.59 0.31 -14.96
N GLN A 225 -8.31 -0.74 -15.36
CA GLN A 225 -8.86 -1.73 -14.44
C GLN A 225 -8.01 -3.01 -14.39
N SER A 226 -7.32 -3.35 -15.49
CA SER A 226 -6.48 -4.54 -15.54
C SER A 226 -5.15 -4.30 -14.84
N GLY A 227 -4.72 -5.27 -14.03
CA GLY A 227 -3.44 -5.19 -13.33
C GLY A 227 -3.33 -6.21 -12.21
N LEU A 228 -2.31 -6.03 -11.40
CA LEU A 228 -2.08 -6.81 -10.20
C LEU A 228 -2.93 -6.26 -9.05
N TYR A 229 -3.54 -7.16 -8.31
CA TYR A 229 -4.33 -6.85 -7.13
C TYR A 229 -3.90 -7.71 -5.95
N MET A 230 -3.80 -7.10 -4.79
CA MET A 230 -3.60 -7.81 -3.54
C MET A 230 -4.96 -8.14 -2.92
N ILE A 231 -5.16 -9.38 -2.54
CA ILE A 231 -6.40 -9.83 -1.90
C ILE A 231 -6.44 -9.28 -0.47
N LYS A 232 -7.41 -8.40 -0.23
CA LYS A 232 -7.69 -7.84 1.10
C LYS A 232 -8.52 -8.81 1.94
N GLU A 233 -9.56 -9.34 1.34
CA GLU A 233 -10.57 -10.16 1.99
C GLU A 233 -11.07 -11.21 1.02
N LEU A 234 -11.33 -12.41 1.50
CA LEU A 234 -11.80 -13.52 0.70
C LEU A 234 -12.93 -14.23 1.46
N VAL A 235 -14.05 -14.45 0.77
CA VAL A 235 -15.19 -15.21 1.28
C VAL A 235 -15.45 -16.37 0.37
N HIS A 236 -15.40 -17.58 0.90
CA HIS A 236 -15.79 -18.78 0.18
C HIS A 236 -17.28 -19.08 0.41
N TYR A 237 -18.03 -19.13 -0.67
CA TYR A 237 -19.45 -19.41 -0.64
C TYR A 237 -19.72 -20.78 -1.22
N TYR A 238 -20.42 -21.63 -0.48
CA TYR A 238 -20.81 -22.98 -0.90
C TYR A 238 -22.32 -23.05 -0.92
N GLU A 239 -22.89 -23.39 -2.07
CA GLU A 239 -24.30 -23.64 -2.23
C GLU A 239 -24.51 -25.12 -2.54
N THR A 240 -25.30 -25.82 -1.72
CA THR A 240 -25.74 -27.17 -1.99
C THR A 240 -27.02 -27.09 -2.79
N ARG A 241 -27.03 -27.65 -4.01
CA ARG A 241 -28.23 -27.86 -4.80
C ARG A 241 -28.95 -29.14 -4.37
#